data_a8cc01082c59835dce5c2fe26409aba4
#
_entry.id   a8cc01082c59835dce5c2fe26409aba4
#
_cell.length_a   1.000
_cell.length_b   1.000
_cell.length_c   1.000
_cell.angle_alpha   90.00
_cell.angle_beta   90.00
_cell.angle_gamma   90.00
#
_symmetry.space_group_name_H-M   'P 1'
#
loop_
_entity.id
_entity.type
_entity.pdbx_description
1 polymer ?
#
loop_
_entity_poly.entity_id
_entity_poly.type
_entity_poly.pdbx_seq_one_letter_code
_entity_poly.pdbx_strand_id
1 'polypeptide(L)'
;TDAALKGKPVVIKADKIKGKRFDQWKIVSGNVILDDLHAPEARFTMPETAVEITAEYNDLHAITVNNGTANVEEAVIGDTVKIKAESREGYVFDRWEVSYGDVAVANKNAEETTFTMPDSMVVLTARYKALQSITLENGKAHAGGEEITTAKKGTEVAIKADDLNGKVFDHWEIVSGNVTLKNANKAETTFTMPAESISLKAVYNTIHSIHTTFCTADPASAIVGTEITVTADERPGYVFDRWEASDGVELTEDGKFTMPDHDVTIEAKYKQYHSIEVSKGVATDAEGNPISSALEGTEIWIEIDREQRNPDEFEFNRWLSAPEDLEIPNRKAERTCFTMPDEAVNVEAKFLHLREITVHDGTTYVEGEEGGIAKVGQTVTVKPDEIPGLKFDHWTVDSKN
;
A
#
# COMPACT_ATOMS: atom_id res chain seq x y z
N THR A 1 49.38 -26.45 -76.76
CA THR A 1 50.00 -26.22 -78.07
C THR A 1 51.25 -25.49 -77.85
N ASP A 2 52.40 -26.07 -78.08
CA ASP A 2 53.71 -25.46 -77.80
C ASP A 2 54.17 -24.54 -78.95
N ALA A 3 53.27 -24.25 -79.91
CA ALA A 3 53.55 -23.34 -81.02
C ALA A 3 52.26 -22.60 -81.49
N ALA A 4 52.37 -21.34 -81.84
CA ALA A 4 51.34 -20.51 -82.46
C ALA A 4 51.93 -19.64 -83.55
N LEU A 5 51.18 -19.34 -84.61
CA LEU A 5 51.61 -18.44 -85.71
C LEU A 5 51.54 -16.98 -85.24
N LYS A 6 52.54 -16.20 -85.76
CA LYS A 6 52.56 -14.72 -85.51
C LYS A 6 51.20 -14.08 -85.75
N GLY A 7 50.75 -13.21 -84.86
CA GLY A 7 49.50 -12.44 -84.91
C GLY A 7 48.26 -13.25 -84.52
N LYS A 8 48.38 -14.51 -84.14
CA LYS A 8 47.25 -15.30 -83.64
C LYS A 8 47.02 -15.08 -82.12
N PRO A 9 45.81 -15.06 -81.68
CA PRO A 9 45.51 -15.01 -80.26
C PRO A 9 45.91 -16.34 -79.58
N VAL A 10 46.53 -16.24 -78.41
CA VAL A 10 46.96 -17.33 -77.53
C VAL A 10 46.25 -17.15 -76.19
N VAL A 11 45.75 -18.25 -75.68
CA VAL A 11 45.17 -18.29 -74.33
C VAL A 11 46.03 -19.18 -73.46
N ILE A 12 46.41 -18.68 -72.31
CA ILE A 12 47.17 -19.43 -71.31
C ILE A 12 46.28 -19.61 -70.09
N LYS A 13 46.41 -20.75 -69.42
CA LYS A 13 45.64 -21.10 -68.19
C LYS A 13 46.63 -21.58 -67.14
N ALA A 14 46.48 -21.05 -65.92
CA ALA A 14 47.22 -21.50 -64.77
C ALA A 14 46.71 -22.86 -64.30
N ASP A 15 47.54 -23.79 -63.97
CA ASP A 15 47.20 -25.08 -63.39
C ASP A 15 46.72 -24.89 -61.98
N LYS A 16 45.70 -25.72 -61.56
CA LYS A 16 45.32 -25.81 -60.17
C LYS A 16 46.31 -26.67 -59.40
N ILE A 17 47.09 -26.06 -58.55
CA ILE A 17 48.08 -26.72 -57.69
C ILE A 17 47.50 -26.82 -56.25
N LYS A 18 47.47 -28.04 -55.70
CA LYS A 18 47.00 -28.26 -54.34
C LYS A 18 47.85 -27.47 -53.33
N GLY A 19 47.17 -26.76 -52.41
CA GLY A 19 47.84 -25.94 -51.40
C GLY A 19 48.45 -24.64 -51.94
N LYS A 20 48.11 -24.24 -53.16
CA LYS A 20 48.60 -23.00 -53.77
C LYS A 20 47.44 -22.21 -54.41
N ARG A 21 47.52 -20.88 -54.39
CA ARG A 21 46.63 -19.97 -55.13
C ARG A 21 47.43 -19.24 -56.18
N PHE A 22 46.96 -19.27 -57.44
CA PHE A 22 47.56 -18.50 -58.52
C PHE A 22 47.68 -17.02 -58.10
N ASP A 23 48.83 -16.43 -58.33
CA ASP A 23 49.12 -15.03 -58.04
C ASP A 23 49.14 -14.19 -59.31
N GLN A 24 50.09 -14.49 -60.18
CA GLN A 24 50.28 -13.77 -61.44
C GLN A 24 51.04 -14.56 -62.51
N TRP A 25 50.90 -14.09 -63.71
CA TRP A 25 51.77 -14.50 -64.83
C TRP A 25 53.03 -13.67 -64.84
N LYS A 26 54.19 -14.33 -64.91
CA LYS A 26 55.46 -13.72 -65.05
C LYS A 26 56.01 -13.95 -66.46
N ILE A 27 56.26 -12.89 -67.24
CA ILE A 27 56.88 -12.93 -68.55
C ILE A 27 58.40 -13.08 -68.36
N VAL A 28 58.95 -14.26 -68.70
CA VAL A 28 60.34 -14.57 -68.54
C VAL A 28 61.13 -14.07 -69.81
N SER A 29 60.54 -14.31 -70.99
CA SER A 29 61.12 -13.80 -72.25
C SER A 29 60.05 -13.57 -73.31
N GLY A 30 60.39 -12.73 -74.34
CA GLY A 30 59.48 -12.31 -75.40
C GLY A 30 58.79 -10.98 -75.14
N ASN A 31 58.45 -10.28 -76.19
CA ASN A 31 57.77 -8.96 -76.06
C ASN A 31 56.28 -9.14 -76.23
N VAL A 32 55.64 -9.51 -75.17
CA VAL A 32 54.18 -9.77 -75.14
C VAL A 32 53.51 -8.95 -74.01
N ILE A 33 52.21 -8.60 -74.24
CA ILE A 33 51.35 -7.94 -73.29
C ILE A 33 50.20 -8.89 -73.10
N LEU A 34 49.94 -9.33 -71.82
CA LEU A 34 48.77 -10.06 -71.40
C LEU A 34 47.66 -9.10 -71.16
N ASP A 35 46.45 -9.52 -71.47
CA ASP A 35 45.21 -8.74 -71.17
C ASP A 35 45.00 -8.56 -69.64
N ASP A 36 45.37 -9.57 -68.86
CA ASP A 36 45.37 -9.50 -67.38
C ASP A 36 46.45 -10.41 -66.82
N LEU A 37 47.40 -9.82 -66.07
CA LEU A 37 48.49 -10.55 -65.42
C LEU A 37 48.03 -11.35 -64.19
N HIS A 38 46.94 -10.95 -63.58
CA HIS A 38 46.44 -11.56 -62.33
C HIS A 38 45.24 -12.49 -62.55
N ALA A 39 44.73 -12.63 -63.79
CA ALA A 39 43.70 -13.58 -64.11
C ALA A 39 44.32 -14.99 -64.42
N PRO A 40 43.74 -16.08 -63.77
CA PRO A 40 44.22 -17.44 -64.03
C PRO A 40 44.11 -17.88 -65.48
N GLU A 41 43.28 -17.24 -66.25
CA GLU A 41 43.23 -17.36 -67.72
C GLU A 41 43.49 -16.01 -68.31
N ALA A 42 44.56 -15.91 -69.14
CA ALA A 42 44.97 -14.69 -69.79
C ALA A 42 45.21 -14.90 -71.29
N ARG A 43 45.23 -13.81 -72.08
CA ARG A 43 45.31 -13.84 -73.52
C ARG A 43 46.40 -12.86 -74.01
N PHE A 44 47.06 -13.23 -75.11
CA PHE A 44 47.95 -12.35 -75.79
C PHE A 44 47.99 -12.63 -77.28
N THR A 45 48.56 -11.75 -78.08
CA THR A 45 48.82 -11.97 -79.51
C THR A 45 50.25 -12.45 -79.69
N MET A 46 50.42 -13.59 -80.41
CA MET A 46 51.76 -14.18 -80.65
C MET A 46 52.69 -13.21 -81.39
N PRO A 47 53.82 -12.80 -80.80
CA PRO A 47 54.79 -11.97 -81.49
C PRO A 47 55.64 -12.73 -82.51
N GLU A 48 56.70 -12.09 -83.11
CA GLU A 48 57.64 -12.75 -84.02
C GLU A 48 58.70 -13.61 -83.33
N THR A 49 58.86 -13.37 -82.03
CA THR A 49 59.86 -14.04 -81.20
C THR A 49 59.24 -15.10 -80.32
N ALA A 50 60.02 -16.06 -79.85
CA ALA A 50 59.57 -17.04 -78.85
C ALA A 50 59.19 -16.32 -77.56
N VAL A 51 58.23 -16.87 -76.89
CA VAL A 51 57.67 -16.33 -75.62
C VAL A 51 57.82 -17.40 -74.57
N GLU A 52 58.25 -17.03 -73.38
CA GLU A 52 58.33 -17.84 -72.19
C GLU A 52 57.54 -17.12 -71.06
N ILE A 53 56.53 -17.76 -70.53
CA ILE A 53 55.67 -17.24 -69.49
C ILE A 53 55.50 -18.32 -68.39
N THR A 54 55.66 -17.91 -67.15
CA THR A 54 55.54 -18.76 -65.95
C THR A 54 54.42 -18.28 -65.07
N ALA A 55 53.63 -19.22 -64.53
CA ALA A 55 52.68 -18.93 -63.50
C ALA A 55 53.34 -18.90 -62.11
N GLU A 56 53.13 -17.81 -61.37
CA GLU A 56 53.58 -17.68 -59.97
C GLU A 56 52.39 -17.97 -59.02
N TYR A 57 52.68 -18.59 -57.86
CA TYR A 57 51.67 -19.07 -56.92
C TYR A 57 52.13 -18.70 -55.51
N ASN A 58 51.14 -18.29 -54.68
CA ASN A 58 51.31 -18.11 -53.25
C ASN A 58 50.88 -19.39 -52.51
N ASP A 59 51.57 -19.72 -51.42
CA ASP A 59 51.23 -20.86 -50.58
C ASP A 59 49.90 -20.59 -49.78
N LEU A 60 49.00 -21.55 -49.75
CA LEU A 60 47.82 -21.54 -48.93
C LEU A 60 48.14 -22.14 -47.56
N HIS A 61 47.82 -21.43 -46.54
CA HIS A 61 47.97 -21.86 -45.14
C HIS A 61 46.64 -22.22 -44.55
N ALA A 62 46.56 -23.34 -43.82
CA ALA A 62 45.34 -23.84 -43.21
C ALA A 62 44.88 -22.99 -42.04
N ILE A 63 43.56 -22.87 -41.87
CA ILE A 63 42.90 -22.17 -40.80
C ILE A 63 42.02 -23.16 -40.07
N THR A 64 42.23 -23.32 -38.77
CA THR A 64 41.38 -24.16 -37.89
C THR A 64 40.72 -23.24 -36.83
N VAL A 65 39.40 -23.28 -36.76
CA VAL A 65 38.62 -22.54 -35.76
C VAL A 65 37.86 -23.56 -34.92
N ASN A 66 38.23 -23.63 -33.65
CA ASN A 66 37.53 -24.45 -32.66
C ASN A 66 36.37 -23.65 -31.99
N ASN A 67 35.19 -24.27 -31.90
CA ASN A 67 33.97 -23.66 -31.36
C ASN A 67 33.53 -22.41 -32.14
N GLY A 68 33.77 -22.38 -33.43
CA GLY A 68 33.47 -21.29 -34.34
C GLY A 68 33.73 -21.65 -35.79
N THR A 69 33.54 -20.70 -36.67
CA THR A 69 33.75 -20.86 -38.12
C THR A 69 34.65 -19.77 -38.68
N ALA A 70 35.33 -20.07 -39.76
CA ALA A 70 35.97 -19.07 -40.62
C ALA A 70 35.24 -19.02 -41.96
N ASN A 71 35.32 -17.89 -42.67
CA ASN A 71 34.77 -17.76 -44.03
C ASN A 71 35.54 -18.57 -45.09
N VAL A 72 36.76 -19.00 -44.79
CA VAL A 72 37.59 -19.86 -45.64
C VAL A 72 38.38 -20.83 -44.75
N GLU A 73 38.74 -22.00 -45.30
CA GLU A 73 39.53 -23.03 -44.59
C GLU A 73 41.01 -22.88 -44.79
N GLU A 74 41.43 -22.15 -45.82
CA GLU A 74 42.81 -21.83 -46.16
C GLU A 74 42.90 -20.45 -46.82
N ALA A 75 44.01 -19.76 -46.63
CA ALA A 75 44.22 -18.43 -47.19
C ALA A 75 45.73 -18.19 -47.45
N VAL A 76 46.07 -17.21 -48.29
CA VAL A 76 47.46 -16.77 -48.48
C VAL A 76 47.80 -15.67 -47.49
N ILE A 77 49.10 -15.43 -47.27
CA ILE A 77 49.58 -14.33 -46.44
C ILE A 77 48.98 -13.01 -46.88
N GLY A 78 48.54 -12.18 -45.89
CA GLY A 78 47.96 -10.86 -46.14
C GLY A 78 46.44 -10.88 -46.37
N ASP A 79 45.79 -12.04 -46.62
CA ASP A 79 44.33 -12.15 -46.76
C ASP A 79 43.63 -11.76 -45.42
N THR A 80 42.48 -11.07 -45.54
CA THR A 80 41.62 -10.80 -44.39
C THR A 80 40.65 -11.98 -44.23
N VAL A 81 40.75 -12.67 -43.10
CA VAL A 81 39.89 -13.79 -42.72
C VAL A 81 38.87 -13.34 -41.68
N LYS A 82 37.59 -13.67 -41.91
CA LYS A 82 36.48 -13.44 -40.97
C LYS A 82 36.26 -14.70 -40.15
N ILE A 83 36.13 -14.51 -38.84
CA ILE A 83 35.78 -15.61 -37.90
C ILE A 83 34.55 -15.23 -37.09
N LYS A 84 33.76 -16.26 -36.75
CA LYS A 84 32.53 -16.15 -35.96
C LYS A 84 32.47 -17.26 -34.93
N ALA A 85 32.22 -16.91 -33.66
CA ALA A 85 32.01 -17.88 -32.59
C ALA A 85 30.63 -18.54 -32.73
N GLU A 86 30.55 -19.82 -32.41
CA GLU A 86 29.27 -20.55 -32.37
C GLU A 86 28.46 -20.12 -31.13
N SER A 87 27.14 -19.99 -31.27
CA SER A 87 26.21 -19.86 -30.14
C SER A 87 26.21 -21.16 -29.34
N ARG A 88 26.31 -21.07 -27.99
CA ARG A 88 26.35 -22.23 -27.11
C ARG A 88 25.39 -22.04 -25.96
N GLU A 89 24.37 -22.91 -25.83
CA GLU A 89 23.39 -22.85 -24.75
C GLU A 89 24.05 -22.94 -23.37
N GLY A 90 23.61 -22.09 -22.47
CA GLY A 90 24.17 -21.99 -21.10
C GLY A 90 25.55 -21.33 -21.00
N TYR A 91 26.04 -20.75 -22.09
CA TYR A 91 27.35 -20.07 -22.13
C TYR A 91 27.24 -18.75 -22.86
N VAL A 92 28.12 -17.82 -22.50
CA VAL A 92 28.35 -16.56 -23.23
C VAL A 92 29.79 -16.54 -23.76
N PHE A 93 29.94 -16.06 -24.98
CA PHE A 93 31.29 -15.88 -25.55
C PHE A 93 32.13 -14.97 -24.65
N ASP A 94 33.41 -15.39 -24.42
CA ASP A 94 34.35 -14.60 -23.61
C ASP A 94 35.40 -13.93 -24.50
N ARG A 95 36.13 -14.74 -25.29
CA ARG A 95 37.15 -14.23 -26.16
C ARG A 95 37.66 -15.25 -27.16
N TRP A 96 38.31 -14.77 -28.20
CA TRP A 96 39.17 -15.57 -29.07
C TRP A 96 40.54 -15.79 -28.44
N GLU A 97 41.03 -17.01 -28.52
CA GLU A 97 42.36 -17.42 -28.10
C GLU A 97 43.09 -18.01 -29.29
N VAL A 98 44.29 -17.45 -29.59
CA VAL A 98 45.19 -17.98 -30.64
C VAL A 98 45.96 -19.13 -30.01
N SER A 99 45.79 -20.36 -30.55
CA SER A 99 46.47 -21.56 -30.08
C SER A 99 47.72 -21.87 -30.91
N TYR A 100 47.76 -21.44 -32.19
CA TYR A 100 48.91 -21.55 -33.07
C TYR A 100 48.87 -20.46 -34.15
N GLY A 101 50.06 -20.02 -34.57
CA GLY A 101 50.25 -18.93 -35.54
C GLY A 101 50.44 -17.58 -34.84
N ASP A 102 51.32 -16.75 -35.34
CA ASP A 102 51.53 -15.39 -34.84
C ASP A 102 50.55 -14.44 -35.55
N VAL A 103 49.34 -14.36 -35.00
CA VAL A 103 48.24 -13.58 -35.58
C VAL A 103 47.60 -12.65 -34.55
N ALA A 104 47.38 -11.41 -34.95
CA ALA A 104 46.62 -10.44 -34.18
C ALA A 104 45.13 -10.45 -34.63
N VAL A 105 44.25 -10.84 -33.75
CA VAL A 105 42.77 -10.75 -33.95
C VAL A 105 42.39 -9.28 -33.74
N ALA A 106 41.63 -8.71 -34.68
CA ALA A 106 41.27 -7.28 -34.68
C ALA A 106 40.50 -6.88 -33.41
N ASN A 107 39.57 -7.72 -32.97
CA ASN A 107 38.88 -7.61 -31.67
C ASN A 107 38.66 -9.00 -31.08
N LYS A 108 39.51 -9.39 -30.16
CA LYS A 108 39.43 -10.72 -29.53
C LYS A 108 38.19 -10.95 -28.65
N ASN A 109 37.49 -9.87 -28.23
CA ASN A 109 36.32 -9.93 -27.37
C ASN A 109 34.98 -9.82 -28.14
N ALA A 110 35.03 -9.72 -29.49
CA ALA A 110 33.83 -9.72 -30.33
C ALA A 110 33.57 -11.13 -30.88
N GLU A 111 32.30 -11.60 -30.85
CA GLU A 111 31.91 -12.90 -31.41
C GLU A 111 32.24 -13.02 -32.88
N GLU A 112 32.03 -11.94 -33.65
CA GLU A 112 32.47 -11.81 -35.05
C GLU A 112 33.63 -10.83 -35.14
N THR A 113 34.71 -11.26 -35.78
CA THR A 113 35.91 -10.42 -35.94
C THR A 113 36.76 -10.89 -37.15
N THR A 114 37.89 -10.28 -37.37
CA THR A 114 38.79 -10.59 -38.46
C THR A 114 40.22 -10.72 -37.96
N PHE A 115 41.06 -11.36 -38.78
CA PHE A 115 42.49 -11.30 -38.67
C PHE A 115 43.17 -11.26 -40.05
N THR A 116 44.40 -10.85 -40.14
CA THR A 116 45.19 -10.91 -41.37
C THR A 116 46.03 -12.20 -41.36
N MET A 117 45.95 -12.98 -42.44
CA MET A 117 46.62 -14.27 -42.55
C MET A 117 48.14 -14.11 -42.50
N PRO A 118 48.84 -14.76 -41.56
CA PRO A 118 50.31 -14.79 -41.51
C PRO A 118 50.87 -15.83 -42.51
N ASP A 119 52.21 -15.87 -42.58
CA ASP A 119 52.94 -16.87 -43.38
C ASP A 119 53.05 -18.24 -42.66
N SER A 120 51.92 -18.70 -42.07
CA SER A 120 51.83 -19.95 -41.32
C SER A 120 50.38 -20.38 -41.14
N MET A 121 50.16 -21.65 -40.80
CA MET A 121 48.85 -22.10 -40.36
C MET A 121 48.40 -21.36 -39.10
N VAL A 122 47.09 -21.22 -38.91
CA VAL A 122 46.48 -20.54 -37.75
C VAL A 122 45.47 -21.48 -37.08
N VAL A 123 45.54 -21.54 -35.74
CA VAL A 123 44.52 -22.25 -34.93
C VAL A 123 43.99 -21.27 -33.89
N LEU A 124 42.65 -21.05 -33.94
CA LEU A 124 41.90 -20.18 -33.06
C LEU A 124 40.86 -21.00 -32.27
N THR A 125 40.60 -20.58 -31.05
CA THR A 125 39.57 -21.20 -30.21
C THR A 125 38.68 -20.12 -29.59
N ALA A 126 37.35 -20.22 -29.80
CA ALA A 126 36.40 -19.43 -29.07
C ALA A 126 36.32 -19.94 -27.64
N ARG A 127 36.50 -19.06 -26.66
CA ARG A 127 36.35 -19.34 -25.22
C ARG A 127 35.05 -18.78 -24.71
N TYR A 128 34.42 -19.51 -23.75
CA TYR A 128 33.13 -19.20 -23.20
C TYR A 128 33.16 -19.19 -21.68
N LYS A 129 32.23 -18.41 -21.08
CA LYS A 129 31.91 -18.44 -19.65
C LYS A 129 30.55 -19.05 -19.44
N ALA A 130 30.41 -19.95 -18.47
CA ALA A 130 29.13 -20.51 -18.09
C ALA A 130 28.20 -19.45 -17.51
N LEU A 131 26.94 -19.51 -17.89
CA LEU A 131 25.86 -18.77 -17.25
C LEU A 131 25.34 -19.60 -16.07
N GLN A 132 25.06 -18.94 -14.97
CA GLN A 132 24.45 -19.50 -13.77
C GLN A 132 22.98 -19.07 -13.71
N SER A 133 22.08 -19.95 -13.31
CA SER A 133 20.66 -19.62 -13.19
C SER A 133 20.36 -18.79 -11.95
N ILE A 134 19.35 -17.92 -12.10
CA ILE A 134 18.78 -17.09 -11.05
C ILE A 134 17.31 -17.46 -10.98
N THR A 135 16.90 -18.09 -9.86
CA THR A 135 15.51 -18.41 -9.60
C THR A 135 14.97 -17.47 -8.52
N LEU A 136 13.91 -16.77 -8.81
CA LEU A 136 13.26 -15.88 -7.85
C LEU A 136 11.82 -16.33 -7.65
N GLU A 137 11.41 -16.43 -6.38
CA GLU A 137 10.01 -16.59 -5.99
C GLU A 137 9.49 -15.21 -5.57
N ASN A 138 8.43 -14.75 -6.23
CA ASN A 138 7.80 -13.43 -6.03
C ASN A 138 8.74 -12.25 -6.31
N GLY A 139 9.48 -12.30 -7.42
CA GLY A 139 10.35 -11.20 -7.82
C GLY A 139 11.02 -11.42 -9.16
N LYS A 140 11.71 -10.40 -9.64
CA LYS A 140 12.41 -10.36 -10.94
C LYS A 140 13.85 -9.90 -10.79
N ALA A 141 14.72 -10.47 -11.65
CA ALA A 141 16.11 -10.09 -11.73
C ALA A 141 16.40 -9.31 -13.02
N HIS A 142 17.26 -8.31 -12.93
CA HIS A 142 17.64 -7.44 -14.03
C HIS A 142 19.15 -7.24 -14.07
N ALA A 143 19.69 -7.14 -15.28
CA ALA A 143 21.06 -6.67 -15.50
C ALA A 143 21.10 -5.79 -16.77
N GLY A 144 21.77 -4.65 -16.69
CA GLY A 144 21.84 -3.70 -17.80
C GLY A 144 20.48 -3.13 -18.25
N GLY A 145 19.45 -3.18 -17.38
CA GLY A 145 18.10 -2.73 -17.67
C GLY A 145 17.16 -3.81 -18.21
N GLU A 146 17.68 -5.00 -18.56
CA GLU A 146 16.89 -6.12 -19.09
C GLU A 146 16.58 -7.16 -18.01
N GLU A 147 15.39 -7.77 -18.07
CA GLU A 147 15.01 -8.89 -17.22
C GLU A 147 15.81 -10.15 -17.61
N ILE A 148 16.42 -10.81 -16.63
CA ILE A 148 17.28 -11.96 -16.83
C ILE A 148 16.91 -13.11 -15.90
N THR A 149 17.17 -14.35 -16.35
CA THR A 149 17.08 -15.57 -15.54
C THR A 149 18.42 -16.29 -15.41
N THR A 150 19.44 -15.77 -16.07
CA THR A 150 20.80 -16.31 -16.04
C THR A 150 21.83 -15.17 -16.10
N ALA A 151 22.97 -15.36 -15.46
CA ALA A 151 24.09 -14.42 -15.56
C ALA A 151 25.45 -15.12 -15.43
N LYS A 152 26.50 -14.52 -15.97
CA LYS A 152 27.87 -14.98 -15.73
C LYS A 152 28.36 -14.53 -14.36
N LYS A 153 29.31 -15.30 -13.78
CA LYS A 153 30.00 -14.90 -12.56
C LYS A 153 30.51 -13.44 -12.65
N GLY A 154 30.27 -12.67 -11.58
CA GLY A 154 30.74 -11.30 -11.46
C GLY A 154 29.83 -10.24 -12.08
N THR A 155 28.70 -10.64 -12.69
CA THR A 155 27.67 -9.68 -13.15
C THR A 155 26.99 -9.07 -11.93
N GLU A 156 26.82 -7.75 -11.90
CA GLU A 156 25.95 -7.08 -10.95
C GLU A 156 24.49 -7.28 -11.39
N VAL A 157 23.69 -7.87 -10.51
CA VAL A 157 22.28 -8.18 -10.74
C VAL A 157 21.44 -7.39 -9.75
N ALA A 158 20.46 -6.65 -10.25
CA ALA A 158 19.42 -6.01 -9.46
C ALA A 158 18.23 -6.96 -9.34
N ILE A 159 17.66 -7.08 -8.15
CA ILE A 159 16.42 -7.81 -7.91
C ILE A 159 15.36 -6.88 -7.36
N LYS A 160 14.12 -7.14 -7.75
CA LYS A 160 12.95 -6.41 -7.30
C LYS A 160 11.85 -7.41 -6.91
N ALA A 161 11.32 -7.26 -5.69
CA ALA A 161 10.18 -8.03 -5.21
C ALA A 161 8.90 -7.59 -5.93
N ASP A 162 8.00 -8.50 -6.15
CA ASP A 162 6.69 -8.22 -6.76
C ASP A 162 5.78 -7.48 -5.77
N ASP A 163 4.95 -6.58 -6.28
CA ASP A 163 3.90 -5.95 -5.49
C ASP A 163 2.73 -6.93 -5.34
N LEU A 164 2.50 -7.43 -4.12
CA LEU A 164 1.42 -8.36 -3.81
C LEU A 164 0.31 -7.66 -3.05
N ASN A 165 -0.93 -7.75 -3.56
CA ASN A 165 -2.09 -7.14 -2.92
C ASN A 165 -2.30 -7.68 -1.50
N GLY A 166 -2.53 -6.79 -0.51
CA GLY A 166 -2.71 -7.16 0.89
C GLY A 166 -1.45 -7.63 1.60
N LYS A 167 -0.26 -7.39 1.02
CA LYS A 167 1.01 -7.79 1.61
C LYS A 167 2.05 -6.67 1.56
N VAL A 168 2.92 -6.63 2.54
CA VAL A 168 4.09 -5.74 2.61
C VAL A 168 5.35 -6.59 2.55
N PHE A 169 6.27 -6.23 1.67
CA PHE A 169 7.58 -6.87 1.61
C PHE A 169 8.30 -6.75 2.96
N ASP A 170 8.86 -7.89 3.41
CA ASP A 170 9.63 -7.97 4.65
C ASP A 170 11.12 -8.09 4.34
N HIS A 171 11.53 -9.21 3.71
CA HIS A 171 12.93 -9.43 3.36
C HIS A 171 13.09 -10.43 2.21
N TRP A 172 14.31 -10.49 1.67
CA TRP A 172 14.77 -11.56 0.77
C TRP A 172 15.37 -12.69 1.56
N GLU A 173 14.86 -13.90 1.37
CA GLU A 173 15.41 -15.15 1.89
C GLU A 173 16.30 -15.81 0.82
N ILE A 174 17.50 -16.28 1.21
CA ILE A 174 18.36 -17.08 0.34
C ILE A 174 17.96 -18.55 0.50
N VAL A 175 17.29 -19.10 -0.52
CA VAL A 175 16.85 -20.50 -0.54
C VAL A 175 17.99 -21.43 -0.90
N SER A 176 18.84 -21.03 -1.85
CA SER A 176 20.06 -21.78 -2.23
C SER A 176 21.10 -20.90 -2.92
N GLY A 177 22.36 -21.35 -2.89
CA GLY A 177 23.51 -20.65 -3.44
C GLY A 177 24.18 -19.72 -2.42
N ASN A 178 25.49 -19.50 -2.62
CA ASN A 178 26.28 -18.63 -1.74
C ASN A 178 26.33 -17.22 -2.33
N VAL A 179 25.34 -16.41 -2.01
CA VAL A 179 25.20 -15.04 -2.47
C VAL A 179 25.04 -14.07 -1.30
N THR A 180 25.60 -12.87 -1.41
CA THR A 180 25.42 -11.80 -0.43
C THR A 180 24.64 -10.66 -1.09
N LEU A 181 23.46 -10.35 -0.56
CA LEU A 181 22.65 -9.21 -0.98
C LEU A 181 23.18 -7.92 -0.35
N LYS A 182 23.19 -6.82 -1.08
CA LYS A 182 23.60 -5.51 -0.56
C LYS A 182 22.71 -5.07 0.60
N ASN A 183 21.41 -5.36 0.55
CA ASN A 183 20.47 -5.18 1.65
C ASN A 183 19.27 -6.12 1.46
N ALA A 184 19.18 -7.17 2.29
CA ALA A 184 18.10 -8.15 2.20
C ALA A 184 16.72 -7.58 2.62
N ASN A 185 16.68 -6.50 3.42
CA ASN A 185 15.43 -5.89 3.92
C ASN A 185 14.87 -4.78 3.00
N LYS A 186 15.37 -4.69 1.77
CA LYS A 186 14.82 -3.79 0.75
C LYS A 186 14.22 -4.57 -0.39
N ALA A 187 13.00 -4.22 -0.80
CA ALA A 187 12.31 -4.84 -1.94
C ALA A 187 13.14 -4.75 -3.23
N GLU A 188 13.88 -3.66 -3.42
CA GLU A 188 14.86 -3.50 -4.48
C GLU A 188 16.27 -3.53 -3.90
N THR A 189 17.11 -4.47 -4.37
CA THR A 189 18.50 -4.62 -3.94
C THR A 189 19.36 -5.21 -5.05
N THR A 190 20.67 -5.32 -4.83
CA THR A 190 21.61 -5.86 -5.79
C THR A 190 22.52 -6.91 -5.14
N PHE A 191 23.08 -7.76 -5.98
CA PHE A 191 24.16 -8.68 -5.62
C PHE A 191 25.11 -8.89 -6.80
N THR A 192 26.28 -9.44 -6.52
CA THR A 192 27.22 -9.88 -7.55
C THR A 192 27.02 -11.38 -7.78
N MET A 193 26.76 -11.78 -9.04
CA MET A 193 26.51 -13.18 -9.40
C MET A 193 27.70 -14.08 -9.01
N PRO A 194 27.47 -15.12 -8.18
CA PRO A 194 28.50 -16.08 -7.81
C PRO A 194 28.85 -17.04 -8.95
N ALA A 195 29.72 -18.02 -8.70
CA ALA A 195 30.10 -19.05 -9.65
C ALA A 195 29.11 -20.23 -9.73
N GLU A 196 27.97 -20.11 -9.06
CA GLU A 196 26.93 -21.13 -8.96
C GLU A 196 25.55 -20.51 -9.14
N SER A 197 24.57 -21.37 -9.44
CA SER A 197 23.16 -20.97 -9.54
C SER A 197 22.61 -20.61 -8.16
N ILE A 198 21.68 -19.66 -8.11
CA ILE A 198 21.07 -19.17 -6.89
C ILE A 198 19.55 -19.25 -6.94
N SER A 199 18.94 -19.37 -5.76
CA SER A 199 17.50 -19.24 -5.59
C SER A 199 17.21 -18.32 -4.41
N LEU A 200 16.38 -17.29 -4.63
CA LEU A 200 15.95 -16.33 -3.65
C LEU A 200 14.41 -16.29 -3.59
N LYS A 201 13.89 -15.92 -2.44
CA LYS A 201 12.46 -15.75 -2.20
C LYS A 201 12.19 -14.40 -1.54
N ALA A 202 11.24 -13.65 -2.09
CA ALA A 202 10.72 -12.48 -1.40
C ALA A 202 9.69 -12.92 -0.35
N VAL A 203 9.92 -12.55 0.91
CA VAL A 203 9.06 -12.84 2.06
C VAL A 203 8.22 -11.61 2.36
N TYR A 204 6.96 -11.83 2.74
CA TYR A 204 5.97 -10.76 2.96
C TYR A 204 5.22 -10.97 4.25
N ASN A 205 4.87 -9.85 4.90
CA ASN A 205 3.88 -9.79 5.96
C ASN A 205 2.49 -9.53 5.38
N THR A 206 1.47 -10.18 5.93
CA THR A 206 0.07 -9.92 5.55
C THR A 206 -0.43 -8.65 6.22
N ILE A 207 -1.16 -7.81 5.47
CA ILE A 207 -1.88 -6.66 6.00
C ILE A 207 -3.27 -7.13 6.42
N HIS A 208 -3.65 -6.84 7.65
CA HIS A 208 -4.98 -7.10 8.18
C HIS A 208 -5.77 -5.80 8.28
N SER A 209 -7.07 -5.89 8.01
CA SER A 209 -8.00 -4.76 8.02
C SER A 209 -8.61 -4.52 9.40
N ILE A 210 -8.94 -3.25 9.70
CA ILE A 210 -9.65 -2.87 10.91
C ILE A 210 -11.00 -2.29 10.50
N HIS A 211 -12.09 -2.99 10.85
CA HIS A 211 -13.45 -2.56 10.59
C HIS A 211 -13.99 -1.81 11.80
N THR A 212 -14.34 -0.55 11.62
CA THR A 212 -14.76 0.32 12.72
C THR A 212 -16.25 0.69 12.60
N THR A 213 -16.90 0.81 13.75
CA THR A 213 -18.27 1.33 13.87
C THR A 213 -18.30 2.42 14.94
N PHE A 214 -18.72 3.64 14.56
CA PHE A 214 -18.74 4.82 15.42
C PHE A 214 -17.37 5.20 16.00
N CYS A 215 -16.30 4.86 15.31
CA CYS A 215 -14.93 5.21 15.65
C CYS A 215 -14.05 5.19 14.41
N THR A 216 -12.85 5.71 14.52
CA THR A 216 -11.82 5.67 13.49
C THR A 216 -10.57 4.98 14.03
N ALA A 217 -9.87 4.22 13.19
CA ALA A 217 -8.59 3.58 13.52
C ALA A 217 -7.45 4.19 12.70
N ASP A 218 -6.33 4.43 13.33
CA ASP A 218 -5.11 4.91 12.69
C ASP A 218 -3.91 4.04 13.10
N PRO A 219 -3.30 3.33 12.11
CA PRO A 219 -3.75 3.11 10.72
C PRO A 219 -5.01 2.24 10.62
N ALA A 220 -5.77 2.35 9.51
CA ALA A 220 -6.98 1.57 9.24
C ALA A 220 -6.70 0.11 8.82
N SER A 221 -5.45 -0.24 8.56
CA SER A 221 -4.97 -1.59 8.30
C SER A 221 -3.49 -1.66 8.62
N ALA A 222 -3.01 -2.81 9.08
CA ALA A 222 -1.63 -2.97 9.49
C ALA A 222 -1.15 -4.43 9.46
N ILE A 223 0.15 -4.64 9.55
CA ILE A 223 0.75 -5.95 9.78
C ILE A 223 0.69 -6.29 11.27
N VAL A 224 0.80 -7.58 11.58
CA VAL A 224 0.90 -8.09 12.96
C VAL A 224 1.93 -7.32 13.79
N GLY A 225 1.59 -7.01 15.04
CA GLY A 225 2.49 -6.33 15.98
C GLY A 225 2.53 -4.80 15.86
N THR A 226 1.83 -4.21 14.89
CA THR A 226 1.72 -2.75 14.78
C THR A 226 0.80 -2.19 15.88
N GLU A 227 1.22 -1.12 16.56
CA GLU A 227 0.35 -0.38 17.49
C GLU A 227 -0.68 0.43 16.69
N ILE A 228 -1.95 0.26 17.04
CA ILE A 228 -3.10 0.96 16.45
C ILE A 228 -3.71 1.87 17.50
N THR A 229 -4.12 3.06 17.09
CA THR A 229 -4.90 3.99 17.92
C THR A 229 -6.30 4.11 17.37
N VAL A 230 -7.31 3.94 18.25
CA VAL A 230 -8.73 4.10 17.91
C VAL A 230 -9.29 5.31 18.62
N THR A 231 -10.04 6.12 17.89
CA THR A 231 -10.71 7.33 18.42
C THR A 231 -12.20 7.20 18.22
N ALA A 232 -12.97 7.35 19.31
CA ALA A 232 -14.42 7.33 19.26
C ALA A 232 -14.95 8.61 18.58
N ASP A 233 -16.01 8.48 17.78
CA ASP A 233 -16.64 9.60 17.10
C ASP A 233 -17.40 10.47 18.10
N GLU A 234 -17.38 11.78 17.94
CA GLU A 234 -18.24 12.69 18.69
C GLU A 234 -19.70 12.53 18.22
N ARG A 235 -20.62 12.23 19.15
CA ARG A 235 -22.04 12.04 18.86
C ARG A 235 -22.89 12.96 19.74
N PRO A 236 -23.57 13.97 19.16
CA PRO A 236 -24.45 14.86 19.92
C PRO A 236 -25.55 14.07 20.66
N GLY A 237 -25.69 14.33 21.96
CA GLY A 237 -26.65 13.64 22.82
C GLY A 237 -26.21 12.26 23.34
N TYR A 238 -24.96 11.90 23.10
CA TYR A 238 -24.36 10.64 23.59
C TYR A 238 -23.02 10.90 24.25
N VAL A 239 -22.63 10.01 25.16
CA VAL A 239 -21.28 9.96 25.74
C VAL A 239 -20.68 8.58 25.48
N PHE A 240 -19.38 8.54 25.16
CA PHE A 240 -18.67 7.29 25.03
C PHE A 240 -18.75 6.46 26.33
N ASP A 241 -19.04 5.18 26.20
CA ASP A 241 -19.15 4.26 27.35
C ASP A 241 -17.95 3.30 27.39
N ARG A 242 -17.76 2.51 26.32
CA ARG A 242 -16.70 1.51 26.24
C ARG A 242 -16.41 1.09 24.81
N TRP A 243 -15.28 0.42 24.65
CA TRP A 243 -14.93 -0.30 23.43
C TRP A 243 -15.50 -1.70 23.43
N GLU A 244 -16.00 -2.16 22.29
CA GLU A 244 -16.25 -3.57 21.99
C GLU A 244 -15.39 -3.96 20.80
N ALA A 245 -14.62 -5.07 20.92
CA ALA A 245 -13.72 -5.55 19.88
C ALA A 245 -13.93 -7.04 19.61
N SER A 246 -13.46 -7.51 18.45
CA SER A 246 -13.44 -8.94 18.12
C SER A 246 -12.56 -9.72 19.07
N ASP A 247 -12.76 -11.02 19.14
CA ASP A 247 -12.09 -11.93 20.06
C ASP A 247 -10.55 -11.79 20.04
N GLY A 248 -9.97 -11.71 21.26
CA GLY A 248 -8.52 -11.62 21.46
C GLY A 248 -7.92 -10.21 21.31
N VAL A 249 -8.74 -9.18 21.09
CA VAL A 249 -8.30 -7.79 21.06
C VAL A 249 -8.70 -7.08 22.34
N GLU A 250 -7.71 -6.62 23.09
CA GLU A 250 -7.91 -5.80 24.28
C GLU A 250 -7.41 -4.39 24.01
N LEU A 251 -8.31 -3.40 24.13
CA LEU A 251 -7.97 -1.99 24.02
C LEU A 251 -7.62 -1.42 25.40
N THR A 252 -6.61 -0.56 25.41
CA THR A 252 -6.30 0.28 26.58
C THR A 252 -7.38 1.36 26.77
N GLU A 253 -7.38 2.02 27.92
CA GLU A 253 -8.30 3.15 28.18
C GLU A 253 -8.16 4.28 27.14
N ASP A 254 -6.94 4.47 26.63
CA ASP A 254 -6.65 5.48 25.57
C ASP A 254 -6.98 4.97 24.16
N GLY A 255 -7.66 3.83 24.00
CA GLY A 255 -8.07 3.30 22.71
C GLY A 255 -6.94 2.70 21.89
N LYS A 256 -5.90 2.13 22.50
CA LYS A 256 -4.79 1.50 21.80
C LYS A 256 -4.82 -0.02 21.90
N PHE A 257 -4.37 -0.69 20.83
CA PHE A 257 -4.13 -2.13 20.83
C PHE A 257 -3.00 -2.50 19.86
N THR A 258 -2.53 -3.75 19.94
CA THR A 258 -1.53 -4.30 19.00
C THR A 258 -2.24 -5.17 17.97
N MET A 259 -1.97 -4.95 16.68
CA MET A 259 -2.60 -5.68 15.58
C MET A 259 -2.32 -7.19 15.66
N PRO A 260 -3.35 -8.05 15.76
CA PRO A 260 -3.21 -9.50 15.74
C PRO A 260 -3.02 -10.04 14.32
N ASP A 261 -2.90 -11.38 14.18
CA ASP A 261 -2.76 -12.09 12.90
C ASP A 261 -4.11 -12.40 12.23
N HIS A 262 -5.04 -11.45 12.30
CA HIS A 262 -6.37 -11.52 11.64
C HIS A 262 -7.01 -10.13 11.58
N ASP A 263 -8.04 -9.98 10.74
CA ASP A 263 -8.84 -8.77 10.66
C ASP A 263 -9.57 -8.50 11.97
N VAL A 264 -9.68 -7.23 12.36
CA VAL A 264 -10.25 -6.78 13.62
C VAL A 264 -11.52 -5.98 13.36
N THR A 265 -12.53 -6.17 14.22
CA THR A 265 -13.73 -5.33 14.28
C THR A 265 -13.76 -4.59 15.60
N ILE A 266 -13.96 -3.28 15.58
CA ILE A 266 -14.06 -2.43 16.78
C ILE A 266 -15.30 -1.55 16.68
N GLU A 267 -16.05 -1.52 17.76
CA GLU A 267 -17.22 -0.66 17.90
C GLU A 267 -17.12 0.20 19.16
N ALA A 268 -17.36 1.51 19.02
CA ALA A 268 -17.52 2.40 20.15
C ALA A 268 -18.97 2.32 20.64
N LYS A 269 -19.16 1.96 21.91
CA LYS A 269 -20.47 1.95 22.57
C LYS A 269 -20.69 3.25 23.30
N TYR A 270 -21.94 3.69 23.27
CA TYR A 270 -22.35 4.99 23.81
C TYR A 270 -23.56 4.85 24.71
N LYS A 271 -23.64 5.72 25.73
CA LYS A 271 -24.83 5.98 26.51
C LYS A 271 -25.51 7.23 26.00
N GLN A 272 -26.84 7.21 25.94
CA GLN A 272 -27.63 8.34 25.47
C GLN A 272 -27.98 9.27 26.62
N TYR A 273 -27.93 10.57 26.39
CA TYR A 273 -28.57 11.57 27.27
C TYR A 273 -30.05 11.66 26.95
N HIS A 274 -30.88 11.50 27.95
CA HIS A 274 -32.32 11.69 27.85
C HIS A 274 -32.74 13.08 28.36
N SER A 275 -33.68 13.71 27.68
CA SER A 275 -34.15 15.06 28.04
C SER A 275 -34.95 15.09 29.33
N ILE A 276 -34.85 16.20 30.06
CA ILE A 276 -35.61 16.49 31.29
C ILE A 276 -36.30 17.82 31.05
N GLU A 277 -37.63 17.79 31.04
CA GLU A 277 -38.47 18.98 31.03
C GLU A 277 -39.11 19.19 32.38
N VAL A 278 -38.93 20.32 33.01
CA VAL A 278 -39.57 20.67 34.28
C VAL A 278 -40.44 21.92 34.09
N SER A 279 -41.75 21.71 34.17
CA SER A 279 -42.72 22.81 34.12
C SER A 279 -42.96 23.36 35.48
N LYS A 280 -42.83 24.70 35.63
CA LYS A 280 -43.01 25.45 36.89
C LYS A 280 -42.00 25.09 37.98
N GLY A 281 -40.82 24.68 37.58
CA GLY A 281 -39.71 24.31 38.41
C GLY A 281 -38.40 24.21 37.60
N VAL A 282 -37.35 23.78 38.26
CA VAL A 282 -36.05 23.55 37.67
C VAL A 282 -35.51 22.19 38.02
N ALA A 283 -34.73 21.59 37.09
CA ALA A 283 -33.94 20.38 37.37
C ALA A 283 -32.48 20.78 37.58
N THR A 284 -31.83 20.12 38.54
CA THR A 284 -30.41 20.35 38.83
C THR A 284 -29.69 19.00 39.02
N ASP A 285 -28.35 19.00 38.80
CA ASP A 285 -27.49 17.92 39.25
C ASP A 285 -27.34 17.93 40.81
N ALA A 286 -26.52 16.97 41.30
CA ALA A 286 -26.25 16.89 42.76
C ALA A 286 -25.49 18.12 43.31
N GLU A 287 -24.75 18.82 42.47
CA GLU A 287 -24.01 20.04 42.78
C GLU A 287 -24.91 21.30 42.73
N GLY A 288 -26.13 21.18 42.22
CA GLY A 288 -27.12 22.28 42.13
C GLY A 288 -27.01 23.06 40.80
N ASN A 289 -26.29 22.58 39.79
CA ASN A 289 -26.26 23.23 38.49
C ASN A 289 -27.51 22.85 37.67
N PRO A 290 -28.15 23.81 36.99
CA PRO A 290 -29.32 23.51 36.15
C PRO A 290 -28.95 22.58 35.01
N ILE A 291 -29.77 21.56 34.78
CA ILE A 291 -29.62 20.59 33.72
C ILE A 291 -30.95 20.40 32.96
N SER A 292 -30.84 20.03 31.66
CA SER A 292 -31.97 19.70 30.79
C SER A 292 -31.88 18.31 30.17
N SER A 293 -30.82 17.56 30.50
CA SER A 293 -30.64 16.15 30.09
C SER A 293 -29.71 15.44 31.05
N ALA A 294 -29.84 14.12 31.16
CA ALA A 294 -28.95 13.28 31.96
C ALA A 294 -28.87 11.86 31.39
N LEU A 295 -27.87 11.10 31.83
CA LEU A 295 -27.74 9.68 31.55
C LEU A 295 -28.67 8.87 32.47
N GLU A 296 -29.11 7.70 32.03
CA GLU A 296 -29.77 6.70 32.86
C GLU A 296 -29.01 6.48 34.17
N GLY A 297 -29.72 6.35 35.27
CA GLY A 297 -29.16 6.13 36.60
C GLY A 297 -28.65 7.36 37.32
N THR A 298 -28.62 8.53 36.66
CA THR A 298 -28.21 9.79 37.31
C THR A 298 -29.29 10.29 38.30
N GLU A 299 -28.87 10.73 39.49
CA GLU A 299 -29.80 11.36 40.44
C GLU A 299 -30.08 12.78 39.99
N ILE A 300 -31.35 13.11 39.81
CA ILE A 300 -31.82 14.42 39.35
C ILE A 300 -32.63 15.07 40.49
N TRP A 301 -32.26 16.29 40.86
CA TRP A 301 -33.01 17.09 41.82
C TRP A 301 -33.97 17.98 41.06
N ILE A 302 -35.20 18.08 41.57
CA ILE A 302 -36.22 19.00 41.07
C ILE A 302 -36.68 19.91 42.21
N GLU A 303 -36.84 21.21 41.90
CA GLU A 303 -37.29 22.23 42.84
C GLU A 303 -38.30 23.16 42.15
N ILE A 304 -39.32 23.62 42.86
CA ILE A 304 -40.29 24.57 42.34
C ILE A 304 -39.63 25.93 42.03
N ASP A 305 -40.07 26.57 40.96
CA ASP A 305 -39.66 27.96 40.66
C ASP A 305 -40.51 28.93 41.47
N ARG A 306 -39.93 29.46 42.53
CA ARG A 306 -40.59 30.41 43.45
C ARG A 306 -40.68 31.85 42.89
N GLU A 307 -39.82 32.23 41.94
CA GLU A 307 -39.78 33.59 41.40
C GLU A 307 -40.98 33.91 40.50
N GLN A 308 -41.55 32.88 39.86
CA GLN A 308 -42.67 33.03 38.94
C GLN A 308 -44.02 32.92 39.63
N ARG A 309 -44.11 32.86 41.00
CA ARG A 309 -45.35 32.61 41.68
C ARG A 309 -45.49 33.43 42.94
N ASN A 310 -46.70 33.99 43.10
CA ASN A 310 -47.09 34.67 44.33
C ASN A 310 -47.49 33.60 45.40
N PRO A 311 -46.70 33.45 46.49
CA PRO A 311 -46.99 32.48 47.53
C PRO A 311 -48.34 32.74 48.25
N ASP A 312 -48.84 33.98 48.18
CA ASP A 312 -50.14 34.35 48.77
C ASP A 312 -51.36 33.85 47.95
N GLU A 313 -51.12 33.48 46.69
CA GLU A 313 -52.17 33.02 45.79
C GLU A 313 -52.11 31.53 45.51
N PHE A 314 -50.93 30.90 45.65
CA PHE A 314 -50.71 29.54 45.28
C PHE A 314 -49.87 28.74 46.29
N GLU A 315 -50.33 27.54 46.66
CA GLU A 315 -49.58 26.59 47.47
C GLU A 315 -49.18 25.38 46.62
N PHE A 316 -47.91 24.96 46.75
CA PHE A 316 -47.46 23.75 46.08
C PHE A 316 -48.27 22.53 46.55
N ASN A 317 -48.74 21.72 45.59
CA ASN A 317 -49.52 20.51 45.87
C ASN A 317 -48.69 19.24 45.72
N ARG A 318 -48.16 19.02 44.50
CA ARG A 318 -47.36 17.83 44.17
C ARG A 318 -46.72 17.92 42.80
N TRP A 319 -45.71 17.08 42.59
CA TRP A 319 -45.13 16.80 41.29
C TRP A 319 -45.98 15.75 40.54
N LEU A 320 -46.24 15.95 39.26
CA LEU A 320 -46.68 14.97 38.28
C LEU A 320 -45.51 14.66 37.34
N SER A 321 -45.48 13.43 36.82
CA SER A 321 -44.43 12.99 35.89
C SER A 321 -45.00 12.23 34.71
N ALA A 322 -44.28 12.28 33.60
CA ALA A 322 -44.37 11.36 32.49
C ALA A 322 -42.93 10.87 32.19
N PRO A 323 -42.67 9.58 32.32
CA PRO A 323 -43.61 8.50 32.55
C PRO A 323 -44.31 8.54 33.93
N GLU A 324 -45.53 8.01 34.04
CA GLU A 324 -46.34 8.07 35.28
C GLU A 324 -45.74 7.22 36.41
N ASP A 325 -45.02 6.18 36.07
CA ASP A 325 -44.33 5.23 36.96
C ASP A 325 -42.96 5.73 37.44
N LEU A 326 -42.52 6.91 37.00
CA LEU A 326 -41.28 7.51 37.51
C LEU A 326 -41.36 7.57 39.06
N GLU A 327 -40.40 6.93 39.72
CA GLU A 327 -40.29 6.95 41.18
C GLU A 327 -39.74 8.30 41.67
N ILE A 328 -40.62 9.13 42.23
CA ILE A 328 -40.28 10.36 42.95
C ILE A 328 -40.55 10.12 44.44
N PRO A 329 -39.57 9.96 45.32
CA PRO A 329 -39.73 9.51 46.71
C PRO A 329 -40.70 10.37 47.50
N ASN A 330 -40.68 11.68 47.31
CA ASN A 330 -41.66 12.60 47.98
C ASN A 330 -42.25 13.57 46.96
N ARG A 331 -43.34 13.18 46.34
CA ARG A 331 -44.04 14.02 45.35
C ARG A 331 -44.67 15.29 45.95
N LYS A 332 -44.74 15.41 47.29
CA LYS A 332 -45.33 16.58 48.01
C LYS A 332 -44.28 17.53 48.54
N ALA A 333 -42.99 17.24 48.43
CA ALA A 333 -41.93 18.14 48.81
C ALA A 333 -41.65 19.16 47.68
N GLU A 334 -41.47 20.42 47.98
CA GLU A 334 -41.11 21.47 47.03
C GLU A 334 -39.77 21.19 46.35
N ARG A 335 -38.86 20.51 47.06
CA ARG A 335 -37.61 19.96 46.51
C ARG A 335 -37.55 18.47 46.79
N THR A 336 -37.27 17.70 45.74
CA THR A 336 -37.15 16.23 45.79
C THR A 336 -36.24 15.76 44.68
N CYS A 337 -35.98 14.45 44.58
CA CYS A 337 -35.14 13.88 43.52
C CYS A 337 -35.83 12.65 42.90
N PHE A 338 -35.27 12.22 41.76
CA PHE A 338 -35.60 10.94 41.13
C PHE A 338 -34.31 10.42 40.43
N THR A 339 -34.29 9.13 40.12
CA THR A 339 -33.25 8.53 39.29
C THR A 339 -33.70 8.60 37.84
N MET A 340 -32.84 9.10 36.95
CA MET A 340 -33.12 9.22 35.51
C MET A 340 -33.37 7.83 34.90
N PRO A 341 -34.52 7.59 34.27
CA PRO A 341 -34.80 6.35 33.54
C PRO A 341 -34.11 6.38 32.15
N ASP A 342 -34.17 5.25 31.42
CA ASP A 342 -33.69 5.11 30.03
C ASP A 342 -34.70 5.72 29.02
N GLU A 343 -35.30 6.86 29.37
CA GLU A 343 -36.20 7.63 28.51
C GLU A 343 -36.32 9.07 28.94
N ALA A 344 -36.92 9.90 28.08
CA ALA A 344 -37.16 11.32 28.39
C ALA A 344 -38.17 11.50 29.52
N VAL A 345 -37.95 12.49 30.40
CA VAL A 345 -38.80 12.76 31.57
C VAL A 345 -39.41 14.14 31.47
N ASN A 346 -40.72 14.20 31.70
CA ASN A 346 -41.41 15.47 31.88
C ASN A 346 -41.95 15.52 33.31
N VAL A 347 -41.67 16.57 34.06
CA VAL A 347 -42.17 16.77 35.43
C VAL A 347 -42.87 18.12 35.50
N GLU A 348 -44.06 18.13 36.13
CA GLU A 348 -44.83 19.37 36.31
C GLU A 348 -45.19 19.60 37.79
N ALA A 349 -44.85 20.76 38.30
CA ALA A 349 -45.33 21.19 39.60
C ALA A 349 -46.81 21.61 39.52
N LYS A 350 -47.65 20.94 40.28
CA LYS A 350 -49.07 21.31 40.44
C LYS A 350 -49.26 22.14 41.72
N PHE A 351 -50.11 23.15 41.61
CA PHE A 351 -50.41 24.09 42.68
C PHE A 351 -51.89 24.13 42.93
N LEU A 352 -52.24 24.38 44.19
CA LEU A 352 -53.59 24.71 44.61
C LEU A 352 -53.71 26.23 44.67
N HIS A 353 -54.83 26.73 44.13
CA HIS A 353 -55.12 28.18 44.24
C HIS A 353 -55.65 28.49 45.61
N LEU A 354 -55.03 29.47 46.29
CA LEU A 354 -55.51 30.02 47.54
C LEU A 354 -56.56 31.08 47.24
N ARG A 355 -57.61 31.13 48.03
CA ARG A 355 -58.69 32.14 47.96
C ARG A 355 -58.83 32.83 49.28
N GLU A 356 -58.78 34.13 49.23
CA GLU A 356 -59.08 34.96 50.40
C GLU A 356 -60.60 34.95 50.68
N ILE A 357 -60.98 34.84 51.94
CA ILE A 357 -62.31 34.87 52.39
C ILE A 357 -62.45 36.05 53.34
N THR A 358 -63.16 37.06 52.91
CA THR A 358 -63.42 38.20 53.71
C THR A 358 -64.79 38.06 54.34
N VAL A 359 -64.87 38.12 55.64
CA VAL A 359 -66.13 38.10 56.41
C VAL A 359 -66.23 39.42 57.23
N HIS A 360 -67.33 40.05 57.12
CA HIS A 360 -67.66 41.23 57.96
C HIS A 360 -68.53 40.82 59.11
N ASP A 361 -68.20 41.36 60.31
CA ASP A 361 -68.91 41.05 61.57
C ASP A 361 -68.97 39.53 61.89
N GLY A 362 -67.83 38.84 61.56
CA GLY A 362 -67.73 37.42 61.83
C GLY A 362 -66.31 36.92 61.62
N THR A 363 -66.04 35.71 62.07
CA THR A 363 -64.79 35.05 62.02
C THR A 363 -64.83 33.82 61.10
N THR A 364 -63.84 33.64 60.24
CA THR A 364 -63.72 32.43 59.38
C THR A 364 -62.84 31.39 60.04
N TYR A 365 -63.20 30.12 59.83
CA TYR A 365 -62.46 28.96 60.25
C TYR A 365 -62.29 28.06 59.04
N VAL A 366 -61.06 27.75 58.65
CA VAL A 366 -60.69 26.82 57.55
C VAL A 366 -60.25 25.49 58.16
N GLU A 367 -60.96 24.40 57.89
CA GLU A 367 -60.73 23.08 58.51
C GLU A 367 -60.74 23.11 60.07
N GLY A 368 -61.42 24.08 60.65
CA GLY A 368 -61.58 24.19 62.10
C GLY A 368 -60.60 25.19 62.79
N GLU A 369 -59.57 25.68 62.07
CA GLU A 369 -58.62 26.68 62.54
C GLU A 369 -59.04 28.05 62.01
N GLU A 370 -58.85 29.13 62.86
CA GLU A 370 -59.14 30.50 62.46
C GLU A 370 -58.21 30.94 61.32
N GLY A 371 -58.80 31.39 60.20
CA GLY A 371 -58.08 31.80 59.02
C GLY A 371 -58.97 32.35 57.92
N GLY A 372 -58.42 33.33 57.15
CA GLY A 372 -59.13 34.00 56.03
C GLY A 372 -58.72 33.56 54.66
N ILE A 373 -57.93 32.46 54.53
CA ILE A 373 -57.42 31.94 53.23
C ILE A 373 -57.77 30.45 53.17
N ALA A 374 -58.44 29.99 52.10
CA ALA A 374 -58.77 28.58 51.87
C ALA A 374 -58.42 28.11 50.49
N LYS A 375 -58.14 26.80 50.35
CA LYS A 375 -57.99 26.07 49.12
C LYS A 375 -59.31 25.58 48.59
N VAL A 376 -59.42 25.38 47.29
CA VAL A 376 -60.61 24.75 46.69
C VAL A 376 -60.79 23.35 47.28
N GLY A 377 -61.97 23.08 47.78
CA GLY A 377 -62.38 21.79 48.41
C GLY A 377 -62.19 21.74 49.94
N GLN A 378 -61.59 22.77 50.58
CA GLN A 378 -61.60 22.85 52.06
C GLN A 378 -62.98 23.29 52.64
N THR A 379 -63.26 22.78 53.79
CA THR A 379 -64.44 23.20 54.53
C THR A 379 -64.16 24.53 55.24
N VAL A 380 -65.01 25.51 54.91
CA VAL A 380 -64.96 26.84 55.60
C VAL A 380 -66.16 27.00 56.47
N THR A 381 -65.96 27.28 57.71
CA THR A 381 -67.01 27.62 58.69
C THR A 381 -66.92 29.10 59.04
N VAL A 382 -68.02 29.78 58.96
CA VAL A 382 -68.10 31.21 59.39
C VAL A 382 -68.97 31.28 60.64
N LYS A 383 -68.45 32.03 61.60
CA LYS A 383 -69.21 32.28 62.86
C LYS A 383 -69.43 33.78 63.00
N PRO A 384 -70.63 34.22 63.37
CA PRO A 384 -70.93 35.62 63.60
C PRO A 384 -70.26 36.09 64.90
N ASP A 385 -69.78 37.34 64.91
CA ASP A 385 -69.28 37.98 66.11
C ASP A 385 -70.42 38.31 67.02
N GLU A 386 -70.24 38.20 68.35
CA GLU A 386 -71.17 38.65 69.32
C GLU A 386 -71.14 40.18 69.42
N ILE A 387 -72.16 40.86 68.88
CA ILE A 387 -72.32 42.32 68.96
C ILE A 387 -73.27 42.70 70.03
N PRO A 388 -72.91 43.42 71.10
CA PRO A 388 -73.79 43.79 72.17
C PRO A 388 -75.08 44.48 71.66
N GLY A 389 -76.23 43.95 72.09
CA GLY A 389 -77.51 44.48 71.68
C GLY A 389 -78.07 44.09 70.33
N LEU A 390 -77.37 43.25 69.58
CA LEU A 390 -77.80 42.70 68.29
C LEU A 390 -77.89 41.15 68.36
N LYS A 391 -78.74 40.59 67.56
CA LYS A 391 -78.88 39.14 67.40
C LYS A 391 -78.60 38.78 65.93
N PHE A 392 -77.76 37.80 65.75
CA PHE A 392 -77.46 37.32 64.39
C PHE A 392 -78.70 36.83 63.70
N ASP A 393 -78.92 37.27 62.46
CA ASP A 393 -80.09 36.90 61.66
C ASP A 393 -79.64 35.92 60.57
N HIS A 394 -78.88 36.33 59.64
CA HIS A 394 -78.39 35.49 58.56
C HIS A 394 -77.13 36.02 57.90
N TRP A 395 -76.43 35.18 57.15
CA TRP A 395 -75.28 35.57 56.30
C TRP A 395 -75.77 36.05 54.94
N THR A 396 -75.27 37.10 54.44
CA THR A 396 -75.34 37.50 53.02
C THR A 396 -74.05 37.19 52.31
N VAL A 397 -74.11 36.53 51.18
CA VAL A 397 -72.92 36.23 50.39
C VAL A 397 -72.90 37.17 49.17
N ASP A 398 -71.89 38.02 49.09
CA ASP A 398 -71.68 38.83 47.90
C ASP A 398 -70.81 38.04 46.92
N SER A 399 -71.41 37.33 45.97
CA SER A 399 -70.70 36.58 44.94
C SER A 399 -70.31 37.56 43.80
N LYS A 400 -69.18 38.20 43.88
CA LYS A 400 -68.55 38.68 42.68
C LYS A 400 -67.87 37.51 42.00
N ASN A 401 -68.43 37.09 40.83
CA ASN A 401 -67.83 36.11 39.91
C ASN A 401 -66.42 36.51 39.51
#